data_24c2e295c32bf475162725fca8801687
#
_entry.id   24c2e295c32bf475162725fca8801687
#
_cell.length_a   1.000
_cell.length_b   1.000
_cell.length_c   1.000
_cell.angle_alpha   90.00
_cell.angle_beta   90.00
_cell.angle_gamma   90.00
#
_symmetry.space_group_name_H-M   'P 1'
#
loop_
_entity.id
_entity.type
_entity.pdbx_description
1 polymer ?
#
loop_
_entity_poly.entity_id
_entity_poly.type
_entity_poly.pdbx_seq_one_letter_code
_entity_poly.pdbx_strand_id
1 'polypeptide(L)'
;LVPTSGENYTAAPTLTITEGGGTGATATATISTDKVITAHMSATGAGYTSPPVVSITGGSGVGAEGTAVIGGGVVRSILITSQGSGYTSDPTVTLTGGGGSGATAVSRRGGSVASVTVTAKGSNYYQTPTLTFTGGLHTNATATCTIVSGAINVVTMTNNGSGYVSDPIVTFTGG
;
A
#
# COMPACT_ATOMS: atom_id res chain seq x y z
N LEU A 1 -1.29 36.11 -10.06
CA LEU A 1 -1.61 35.63 -11.41
C LEU A 1 -2.20 34.24 -11.25
N VAL A 2 -3.43 34.04 -11.68
CA VAL A 2 -4.05 32.73 -11.79
C VAL A 2 -3.47 32.09 -13.06
N PRO A 3 -2.81 30.92 -12.98
CA PRO A 3 -2.33 30.26 -14.19
C PRO A 3 -3.56 29.82 -15.02
N THR A 4 -3.61 30.25 -16.28
CA THR A 4 -4.59 29.74 -17.24
C THR A 4 -4.33 28.25 -17.44
N SER A 5 -5.35 27.43 -17.23
CA SER A 5 -5.29 26.01 -17.59
C SER A 5 -5.05 25.89 -19.09
N GLY A 6 -4.00 25.20 -19.50
CA GLY A 6 -3.74 24.93 -20.90
C GLY A 6 -4.76 23.95 -21.46
N GLU A 7 -5.12 24.12 -22.74
CA GLU A 7 -6.06 23.25 -23.47
C GLU A 7 -5.33 22.46 -24.57
N ASN A 8 -5.92 21.35 -25.01
CA ASN A 8 -5.44 20.52 -26.12
C ASN A 8 -4.14 19.71 -25.89
N TYR A 9 -3.89 19.23 -24.66
CA TYR A 9 -2.82 18.28 -24.44
C TYR A 9 -3.18 16.91 -25.03
N THR A 10 -2.37 16.42 -25.96
CA THR A 10 -2.48 15.05 -26.52
C THR A 10 -1.69 14.02 -25.71
N ALA A 11 -0.87 14.46 -24.76
CA ALA A 11 -0.16 13.66 -23.77
C ALA A 11 -0.09 14.43 -22.45
N ALA A 12 0.09 13.72 -21.34
CA ALA A 12 0.29 14.36 -20.04
C ALA A 12 1.49 15.30 -20.08
N PRO A 13 1.33 16.59 -19.70
CA PRO A 13 2.45 17.52 -19.69
C PRO A 13 3.45 17.10 -18.63
N THR A 14 4.74 17.17 -18.94
CA THR A 14 5.82 17.01 -17.94
C THR A 14 5.95 18.33 -17.19
N LEU A 15 5.62 18.33 -15.90
CA LEU A 15 5.93 19.45 -15.03
C LEU A 15 7.41 19.37 -14.64
N THR A 16 8.21 20.25 -15.19
CA THR A 16 9.59 20.46 -14.75
C THR A 16 9.59 21.59 -13.71
N ILE A 17 9.85 21.29 -12.45
CA ILE A 17 10.06 22.29 -11.41
C ILE A 17 11.54 22.64 -11.43
N THR A 18 11.88 23.85 -11.86
CA THR A 18 13.27 24.33 -12.02
C THR A 18 13.79 25.12 -10.82
N GLU A 19 13.02 25.24 -9.73
CA GLU A 19 13.41 25.99 -8.55
C GLU A 19 13.54 25.08 -7.33
N GLY A 20 14.77 24.83 -6.95
CA GLY A 20 15.18 24.01 -5.83
C GLY A 20 16.46 23.27 -6.19
N GLY A 21 17.61 23.85 -5.82
CA GLY A 21 18.93 23.50 -6.37
C GLY A 21 19.51 22.13 -6.07
N GLY A 22 18.80 21.23 -5.38
CA GLY A 22 19.34 19.94 -5.00
C GLY A 22 19.12 18.85 -6.05
N THR A 23 20.12 17.99 -6.23
CA THR A 23 20.06 16.87 -7.18
C THR A 23 20.71 15.59 -6.63
N GLY A 24 20.36 14.45 -7.22
CA GLY A 24 21.04 13.19 -7.00
C GLY A 24 20.72 12.47 -5.69
N ALA A 25 19.76 12.93 -4.89
CA ALA A 25 19.31 12.14 -3.74
C ALA A 25 18.48 10.94 -4.19
N THR A 26 18.79 9.79 -3.64
CA THR A 26 18.00 8.55 -3.82
C THR A 26 17.74 7.89 -2.49
N ALA A 27 16.63 7.21 -2.38
CA ALA A 27 16.29 6.42 -1.20
C ALA A 27 15.51 5.16 -1.58
N THR A 28 15.64 4.13 -0.75
CA THR A 28 14.82 2.93 -0.80
C THR A 28 13.84 2.93 0.36
N ALA A 29 12.58 2.61 0.06
CA ALA A 29 11.57 2.32 1.07
C ALA A 29 11.50 0.80 1.30
N THR A 30 11.30 0.38 2.52
CA THR A 30 11.05 -1.01 2.88
C THR A 30 9.70 -1.12 3.54
N ILE A 31 8.86 -2.06 3.11
CA ILE A 31 7.55 -2.33 3.73
C ILE A 31 7.63 -3.46 4.75
N SER A 32 6.75 -3.43 5.74
CA SER A 32 6.39 -4.58 6.57
C SER A 32 5.11 -5.19 6.01
N THR A 33 5.14 -6.46 5.61
CA THR A 33 4.02 -7.18 4.99
C THR A 33 3.44 -8.25 5.91
N ASP A 34 3.24 -7.92 7.17
CA ASP A 34 2.83 -8.83 8.22
C ASP A 34 1.30 -8.86 8.49
N LYS A 35 0.50 -8.19 7.67
CA LYS A 35 -0.95 -8.08 7.84
C LYS A 35 -1.72 -8.65 6.64
N VAL A 36 -2.91 -9.19 6.88
CA VAL A 36 -3.85 -9.57 5.82
C VAL A 36 -4.63 -8.34 5.37
N ILE A 37 -4.44 -7.92 4.13
CA ILE A 37 -5.08 -6.70 3.60
C ILE A 37 -6.32 -6.98 2.77
N THR A 38 -6.43 -8.17 2.17
CA THR A 38 -7.57 -8.55 1.35
C THR A 38 -7.73 -10.07 1.27
N ALA A 39 -8.92 -10.51 0.95
CA ALA A 39 -9.24 -11.87 0.54
C ALA A 39 -10.07 -11.83 -0.74
N HIS A 40 -9.51 -12.34 -1.83
CA HIS A 40 -10.17 -12.39 -3.13
C HIS A 40 -10.88 -13.73 -3.32
N MET A 41 -12.11 -13.68 -3.82
CA MET A 41 -12.83 -14.88 -4.21
C MET A 41 -12.17 -15.51 -5.45
N SER A 42 -11.80 -16.79 -5.33
CA SER A 42 -11.37 -17.62 -6.48
C SER A 42 -12.53 -18.42 -7.06
N ALA A 43 -13.53 -18.73 -6.25
CA ALA A 43 -14.83 -19.26 -6.68
C ALA A 43 -15.94 -18.73 -5.77
N THR A 44 -17.08 -18.37 -6.34
CA THR A 44 -18.21 -17.80 -5.60
C THR A 44 -19.12 -18.82 -4.96
N GLY A 45 -19.01 -20.10 -5.37
CA GLY A 45 -19.88 -21.18 -4.92
C GLY A 45 -21.35 -20.97 -5.30
N ALA A 46 -22.24 -21.75 -4.71
CA ALA A 46 -23.67 -21.66 -4.93
C ALA A 46 -24.48 -22.18 -3.73
N GLY A 47 -25.78 -21.81 -3.70
CA GLY A 47 -26.73 -22.33 -2.69
C GLY A 47 -26.65 -21.64 -1.32
N TYR A 48 -25.93 -20.52 -1.19
CA TYR A 48 -25.83 -19.82 0.08
C TYR A 48 -27.11 -19.06 0.41
N THR A 49 -27.69 -19.40 1.57
CA THR A 49 -28.89 -18.74 2.11
C THR A 49 -28.57 -17.76 3.23
N SER A 50 -27.38 -17.91 3.86
CA SER A 50 -26.80 -16.97 4.83
C SER A 50 -25.28 -16.84 4.62
N PRO A 51 -24.64 -15.78 5.11
CA PRO A 51 -23.19 -15.63 5.01
C PRO A 51 -22.46 -16.80 5.69
N PRO A 52 -21.52 -17.48 5.01
CA PRO A 52 -20.67 -18.47 5.67
C PRO A 52 -19.73 -17.80 6.66
N VAL A 53 -19.30 -18.56 7.66
CA VAL A 53 -18.24 -18.15 8.58
C VAL A 53 -16.92 -18.14 7.84
N VAL A 54 -16.18 -17.04 7.95
CA VAL A 54 -14.84 -16.87 7.38
C VAL A 54 -13.82 -17.21 8.47
N SER A 55 -12.94 -18.17 8.20
CA SER A 55 -11.80 -18.50 9.05
C SER A 55 -10.50 -18.23 8.28
N ILE A 56 -9.59 -17.46 8.89
CA ILE A 56 -8.29 -17.11 8.32
C ILE A 56 -7.21 -17.69 9.22
N THR A 57 -6.51 -18.73 8.74
CA THR A 57 -5.59 -19.51 9.58
C THR A 57 -4.27 -19.79 8.86
N GLY A 58 -3.21 -20.05 9.64
CA GLY A 58 -1.87 -20.31 9.11
C GLY A 58 -1.08 -19.03 8.86
N GLY A 59 -0.03 -19.13 8.06
CA GLY A 59 0.86 -17.99 7.76
C GLY A 59 1.68 -17.48 8.94
N SER A 60 1.73 -18.21 10.06
CA SER A 60 2.39 -17.88 11.34
C SER A 60 1.83 -16.64 12.08
N GLY A 61 0.88 -15.92 11.48
CA GLY A 61 0.22 -14.77 12.10
C GLY A 61 -1.05 -15.13 12.84
N VAL A 62 -1.63 -14.12 13.50
CA VAL A 62 -2.86 -14.25 14.30
C VAL A 62 -3.77 -13.02 14.14
N GLY A 63 -5.06 -13.20 14.45
CA GLY A 63 -6.01 -12.10 14.61
C GLY A 63 -6.57 -11.51 13.31
N ALA A 64 -6.31 -12.09 12.14
CA ALA A 64 -7.04 -11.69 10.94
C ALA A 64 -8.47 -12.25 10.97
N GLU A 65 -9.44 -11.37 10.69
CA GLU A 65 -10.86 -11.69 10.66
C GLU A 65 -11.51 -11.11 9.40
N GLY A 66 -12.58 -11.75 8.97
CA GLY A 66 -13.35 -11.27 7.82
C GLY A 66 -14.80 -11.72 7.88
N THR A 67 -15.65 -11.02 7.14
CA THR A 67 -17.05 -11.35 6.94
C THR A 67 -17.35 -11.59 5.48
N ALA A 68 -18.11 -12.64 5.18
CA ALA A 68 -18.57 -12.95 3.83
C ALA A 68 -19.82 -12.12 3.49
N VAL A 69 -19.86 -11.61 2.26
CA VAL A 69 -21.03 -10.94 1.68
C VAL A 69 -21.63 -11.85 0.63
N ILE A 70 -22.91 -12.19 0.77
CA ILE A 70 -23.65 -13.03 -0.18
C ILE A 70 -24.63 -12.19 -1.03
N GLY A 71 -24.96 -12.72 -2.18
CA GLY A 71 -26.00 -12.14 -3.04
C GLY A 71 -26.33 -13.06 -4.21
N GLY A 72 -27.62 -13.35 -4.42
CA GLY A 72 -28.05 -14.28 -5.44
C GLY A 72 -27.64 -15.73 -5.19
N GLY A 73 -27.50 -16.13 -3.93
CA GLY A 73 -27.13 -17.48 -3.53
C GLY A 73 -25.64 -17.81 -3.69
N VAL A 74 -24.78 -16.80 -3.88
CA VAL A 74 -23.33 -16.95 -4.00
C VAL A 74 -22.60 -16.04 -3.02
N VAL A 75 -21.34 -16.37 -2.68
CA VAL A 75 -20.46 -15.46 -1.94
C VAL A 75 -19.82 -14.48 -2.92
N ARG A 76 -20.13 -13.20 -2.79
CA ARG A 76 -19.65 -12.14 -3.69
C ARG A 76 -18.29 -11.59 -3.30
N SER A 77 -18.05 -11.44 -2.01
CA SER A 77 -16.80 -10.87 -1.48
C SER A 77 -16.59 -11.27 -0.02
N ILE A 78 -15.36 -11.08 0.44
CA ILE A 78 -14.99 -11.12 1.85
C ILE A 78 -14.46 -9.75 2.23
N LEU A 79 -15.04 -9.14 3.26
CA LEU A 79 -14.56 -7.92 3.87
C LEU A 79 -13.61 -8.29 5.02
N ILE A 80 -12.35 -7.88 4.97
CA ILE A 80 -11.42 -8.02 6.09
C ILE A 80 -11.81 -7.01 7.17
N THR A 81 -12.20 -7.49 8.34
CA THR A 81 -12.64 -6.68 9.49
C THR A 81 -11.52 -6.45 10.50
N SER A 82 -10.56 -7.39 10.56
CA SER A 82 -9.30 -7.24 11.28
C SER A 82 -8.16 -7.79 10.41
N GLN A 83 -7.08 -7.05 10.29
CA GLN A 83 -5.93 -7.44 9.47
C GLN A 83 -5.00 -8.44 10.16
N GLY A 84 -5.09 -8.54 11.50
CA GLY A 84 -4.16 -9.34 12.29
C GLY A 84 -2.72 -8.83 12.21
N SER A 85 -1.78 -9.67 12.62
CA SER A 85 -0.34 -9.35 12.58
C SER A 85 0.54 -10.60 12.62
N GLY A 86 1.82 -10.44 12.32
CA GLY A 86 2.82 -11.52 12.42
C GLY A 86 2.77 -12.53 11.27
N TYR A 87 2.06 -12.27 10.19
CA TYR A 87 2.00 -13.17 9.04
C TYR A 87 3.30 -13.15 8.24
N THR A 88 3.93 -14.32 8.10
CA THR A 88 5.14 -14.51 7.29
C THR A 88 4.85 -15.10 5.91
N SER A 89 3.68 -15.71 5.72
CA SER A 89 3.12 -16.18 4.44
C SER A 89 1.61 -15.88 4.38
N ASP A 90 1.03 -15.92 3.19
CA ASP A 90 -0.41 -15.70 3.03
C ASP A 90 -1.19 -16.81 3.76
N PRO A 91 -2.09 -16.47 4.69
CA PRO A 91 -2.89 -17.49 5.40
C PRO A 91 -3.95 -18.09 4.51
N THR A 92 -4.45 -19.26 4.90
CA THR A 92 -5.55 -19.94 4.24
C THR A 92 -6.89 -19.35 4.68
N VAL A 93 -7.76 -19.07 3.71
CA VAL A 93 -9.15 -18.65 3.94
C VAL A 93 -10.08 -19.84 3.76
N THR A 94 -10.85 -20.16 4.79
CA THR A 94 -11.86 -21.22 4.78
C THR A 94 -13.25 -20.63 4.99
N LEU A 95 -14.20 -21.06 4.20
CA LEU A 95 -15.61 -20.65 4.28
C LEU A 95 -16.45 -21.85 4.70
N THR A 96 -17.19 -21.73 5.83
CA THR A 96 -17.98 -22.85 6.37
C THR A 96 -19.41 -22.43 6.69
N GLY A 97 -20.35 -23.32 6.45
CA GLY A 97 -21.78 -23.07 6.70
C GLY A 97 -22.45 -22.21 5.63
N GLY A 98 -23.49 -21.49 6.01
CA GLY A 98 -24.27 -20.65 5.09
C GLY A 98 -25.21 -21.39 4.14
N GLY A 99 -25.31 -22.72 4.23
CA GLY A 99 -26.23 -23.57 3.42
C GLY A 99 -25.74 -23.88 2.01
N GLY A 100 -24.71 -23.17 1.52
CA GLY A 100 -24.12 -23.38 0.19
C GLY A 100 -22.79 -24.12 0.21
N SER A 101 -22.19 -24.27 -0.97
CA SER A 101 -20.88 -24.94 -1.11
C SER A 101 -20.07 -24.36 -2.29
N GLY A 102 -18.78 -24.75 -2.36
CA GLY A 102 -17.90 -24.44 -3.49
C GLY A 102 -17.31 -23.00 -3.52
N ALA A 103 -17.60 -22.16 -2.53
CA ALA A 103 -16.92 -20.88 -2.43
C ALA A 103 -15.49 -21.06 -1.91
N THR A 104 -14.54 -20.42 -2.59
CA THR A 104 -13.12 -20.40 -2.19
C THR A 104 -12.55 -18.99 -2.33
N ALA A 105 -11.58 -18.69 -1.50
CA ALA A 105 -10.90 -17.38 -1.53
C ALA A 105 -9.41 -17.51 -1.24
N VAL A 106 -8.64 -16.54 -1.71
CA VAL A 106 -7.19 -16.40 -1.49
C VAL A 106 -6.93 -15.11 -0.75
N SER A 107 -6.25 -15.17 0.38
CA SER A 107 -5.79 -14.01 1.10
C SER A 107 -4.55 -13.39 0.44
N ARG A 108 -4.33 -12.10 0.72
CA ARG A 108 -3.09 -11.42 0.40
C ARG A 108 -2.63 -10.59 1.57
N ARG A 109 -1.35 -10.68 1.84
CA ARG A 109 -0.68 -9.84 2.84
C ARG A 109 -0.26 -8.52 2.21
N GLY A 110 -0.11 -7.55 3.05
CA GLY A 110 0.47 -6.25 2.74
C GLY A 110 0.79 -5.52 4.04
N GLY A 111 1.28 -4.33 3.92
CA GLY A 111 1.71 -3.61 5.11
C GLY A 111 1.83 -2.13 4.91
N SER A 112 2.71 -1.53 5.67
CA SER A 112 3.05 -0.11 5.65
C SER A 112 4.53 0.06 5.37
N VAL A 113 4.95 1.25 4.94
CA VAL A 113 6.37 1.59 4.82
C VAL A 113 7.00 1.58 6.21
N ALA A 114 7.88 0.63 6.46
CA ALA A 114 8.53 0.47 7.76
C ALA A 114 9.68 1.48 7.94
N SER A 115 10.45 1.70 6.88
CA SER A 115 11.58 2.62 6.89
C SER A 115 11.92 3.11 5.48
N VAL A 116 12.65 4.22 5.43
CA VAL A 116 13.26 4.75 4.22
C VAL A 116 14.75 4.95 4.48
N THR A 117 15.59 4.29 3.70
CA THR A 117 17.04 4.42 3.77
C THR A 117 17.55 5.29 2.63
N VAL A 118 18.26 6.37 2.93
CA VAL A 118 18.90 7.22 1.93
C VAL A 118 20.11 6.48 1.36
N THR A 119 20.06 6.16 0.07
CA THR A 119 21.13 5.41 -0.64
C THR A 119 22.14 6.34 -1.31
N ALA A 120 21.70 7.52 -1.73
CA ALA A 120 22.57 8.62 -2.13
C ALA A 120 22.02 9.93 -1.56
N LYS A 121 22.89 10.74 -0.99
CA LYS A 121 22.48 11.98 -0.30
C LYS A 121 22.20 13.15 -1.25
N GLY A 122 22.64 13.06 -2.49
CA GLY A 122 22.59 14.17 -3.43
C GLY A 122 23.40 15.38 -2.99
N SER A 123 23.22 16.51 -3.65
CA SER A 123 23.91 17.75 -3.35
C SER A 123 23.11 18.98 -3.75
N ASN A 124 23.54 20.16 -3.29
CA ASN A 124 22.96 21.47 -3.62
C ASN A 124 21.49 21.65 -3.18
N TYR A 125 21.06 20.95 -2.13
CA TYR A 125 19.77 21.20 -1.51
C TYR A 125 19.84 22.44 -0.60
N TYR A 126 19.05 23.45 -0.90
CA TYR A 126 18.93 24.70 -0.10
C TYR A 126 17.65 24.73 0.73
N GLN A 127 16.66 23.94 0.33
CA GLN A 127 15.40 23.74 1.03
C GLN A 127 15.06 22.25 1.09
N THR A 128 14.24 21.87 2.06
CA THR A 128 13.79 20.47 2.18
C THR A 128 12.93 20.07 0.99
N PRO A 129 13.34 19.07 0.21
CA PRO A 129 12.52 18.56 -0.90
C PRO A 129 11.26 17.87 -0.38
N THR A 130 10.25 17.81 -1.23
CA THR A 130 9.08 16.98 -1.03
C THR A 130 9.40 15.52 -1.38
N LEU A 131 9.01 14.59 -0.51
CA LEU A 131 9.13 13.16 -0.77
C LEU A 131 7.80 12.63 -1.29
N THR A 132 7.86 11.90 -2.40
CA THR A 132 6.71 11.24 -3.01
C THR A 132 6.95 9.73 -3.04
N PHE A 133 5.95 8.97 -2.59
CA PHE A 133 5.95 7.50 -2.62
C PHE A 133 5.03 7.04 -3.74
N THR A 134 5.56 6.27 -4.70
CA THR A 134 4.80 5.78 -5.86
C THR A 134 4.94 4.28 -6.02
N GLY A 135 3.92 3.62 -6.54
CA GLY A 135 3.89 2.16 -6.68
C GLY A 135 3.43 1.43 -5.42
N GLY A 136 3.68 0.13 -5.37
CA GLY A 136 3.27 -0.72 -4.24
C GLY A 136 1.77 -0.97 -4.12
N LEU A 137 0.95 -0.59 -5.10
CA LEU A 137 -0.52 -0.67 -5.19
C LEU A 137 -1.30 0.22 -4.20
N HIS A 138 -0.66 0.82 -3.21
CA HIS A 138 -1.28 1.75 -2.27
C HIS A 138 -0.47 3.03 -2.12
N THR A 139 -1.09 4.02 -1.50
CA THR A 139 -0.54 5.36 -1.31
C THR A 139 -0.70 5.78 0.16
N ASN A 140 -0.54 7.06 0.44
CA ASN A 140 -0.66 7.70 1.75
C ASN A 140 0.55 7.57 2.68
N ALA A 141 1.67 6.96 2.27
CA ALA A 141 2.92 7.15 2.99
C ALA A 141 3.40 8.58 2.78
N THR A 142 3.82 9.21 3.86
CA THR A 142 4.42 10.54 3.86
C THR A 142 5.65 10.56 4.74
N ALA A 143 6.63 11.37 4.37
CA ALA A 143 7.85 11.54 5.12
C ALA A 143 8.38 12.96 4.97
N THR A 144 9.23 13.37 5.90
CA THR A 144 10.04 14.57 5.83
C THR A 144 11.51 14.19 5.79
N CYS A 145 12.37 15.10 5.35
CA CYS A 145 13.81 14.91 5.43
C CYS A 145 14.51 16.12 6.07
N THR A 146 15.74 15.89 6.50
CA THR A 146 16.65 16.94 6.94
C THR A 146 17.79 17.09 5.95
N ILE A 147 18.32 18.31 5.85
CA ILE A 147 19.47 18.64 5.01
C ILE A 147 20.65 19.03 5.92
N VAL A 148 21.82 18.52 5.59
CA VAL A 148 23.08 18.93 6.22
C VAL A 148 24.11 19.19 5.12
N SER A 149 24.70 20.38 5.11
CA SER A 149 25.70 20.80 4.11
C SER A 149 25.23 20.61 2.65
N GLY A 150 23.96 20.93 2.38
CA GLY A 150 23.38 20.80 1.04
C GLY A 150 23.09 19.39 0.58
N ALA A 151 23.07 18.42 1.48
CA ALA A 151 22.78 17.00 1.18
C ALA A 151 21.67 16.46 2.08
N ILE A 152 20.89 15.52 1.59
CA ILE A 152 19.86 14.82 2.40
C ILE A 152 20.56 14.01 3.49
N ASN A 153 20.17 14.23 4.72
CA ASN A 153 20.78 13.56 5.86
C ASN A 153 19.91 12.39 6.38
N VAL A 154 18.70 12.69 6.78
CA VAL A 154 17.76 11.71 7.36
C VAL A 154 16.39 11.88 6.75
N VAL A 155 15.71 10.78 6.48
CA VAL A 155 14.28 10.72 6.14
C VAL A 155 13.53 10.18 7.35
N THR A 156 12.48 10.89 7.75
CA THR A 156 11.61 10.49 8.87
C THR A 156 10.19 10.31 8.36
N MET A 157 9.63 9.12 8.57
CA MET A 157 8.23 8.85 8.22
C MET A 157 7.30 9.66 9.11
N THR A 158 6.35 10.36 8.50
CA THR A 158 5.26 11.07 9.19
C THR A 158 3.95 10.30 9.12
N ASN A 159 3.78 9.49 8.07
CA ASN A 159 2.71 8.51 7.94
C ASN A 159 3.26 7.31 7.17
N ASN A 160 3.12 6.13 7.74
CA ASN A 160 3.62 4.90 7.13
C ASN A 160 2.73 4.39 5.98
N GLY A 161 1.53 4.95 5.82
CA GLY A 161 0.53 4.45 4.87
C GLY A 161 0.06 3.04 5.24
N SER A 162 -0.65 2.39 4.32
CA SER A 162 -1.13 1.02 4.53
C SER A 162 -1.42 0.33 3.19
N GLY A 163 -1.50 -1.00 3.22
CA GLY A 163 -1.91 -1.81 2.07
C GLY A 163 -0.83 -2.00 1.01
N TYR A 164 0.40 -1.60 1.25
CA TYR A 164 1.51 -1.85 0.34
C TYR A 164 1.78 -3.35 0.21
N VAL A 165 1.89 -3.85 -1.01
CA VAL A 165 2.24 -5.24 -1.33
C VAL A 165 3.66 -5.39 -1.87
N SER A 166 4.31 -4.27 -2.21
CA SER A 166 5.72 -4.17 -2.60
C SER A 166 6.29 -2.82 -2.18
N ASP A 167 7.60 -2.73 -2.09
CA ASP A 167 8.28 -1.48 -1.74
C ASP A 167 7.95 -0.36 -2.74
N PRO A 168 7.48 0.80 -2.28
CA PRO A 168 7.26 1.94 -3.16
C PRO A 168 8.57 2.61 -3.56
N ILE A 169 8.55 3.27 -4.71
CA ILE A 169 9.63 4.13 -5.17
C ILE A 169 9.54 5.46 -4.42
N VAL A 170 10.67 5.91 -3.87
CA VAL A 170 10.78 7.22 -3.19
C VAL A 170 11.45 8.22 -4.14
N THR A 171 10.78 9.35 -4.38
CA THR A 171 11.29 10.43 -5.22
C THR A 171 11.40 11.72 -4.40
N PHE A 172 12.52 12.41 -4.54
CA PHE A 172 12.75 13.74 -3.97
C PHE A 172 12.50 14.81 -5.03
N THR A 173 11.65 15.79 -4.74
CA THR A 173 11.26 16.85 -5.68
C THR A 173 11.44 18.21 -5.04
N GLY A 174 12.16 19.11 -5.74
CA GLY A 174 12.53 20.43 -5.21
C GLY A 174 13.70 20.38 -4.23
N GLY A 175 13.87 21.43 -3.46
CA GLY A 175 14.97 21.61 -2.48
C GLY A 175 16.09 22.48 -2.99
#